data_7ab7218d562133d6aedf37a2e857b08f
#
_entry.id   7ab7218d562133d6aedf37a2e857b08f
#
_cell.length_a   1.000
_cell.length_b   1.000
_cell.length_c   1.000
_cell.angle_alpha   90.00
_cell.angle_beta   90.00
_cell.angle_gamma   90.00
#
_symmetry.space_group_name_H-M   'P 1'
#
loop_
_entity.id
_entity.type
_entity.pdbx_description
1 polymer ?
#
loop_
_entity_poly.entity_id
_entity_poly.type
_entity_poly.pdbx_seq_one_letter_code
_entity_poly.pdbx_strand_id
1 'polypeptide(L)'
;VKAFTAFIQDKPILFWGTLFALSQGIAVAFEMYFLFVLPAALFALWLAIHKIEWVWFFSVMATPLSINLEEMEVAHIGMYLPTEPIIAALLILMFFKILSGKSVDRRIFKHPFTYIIGLYLLWMVFTAVTSEYPLVSFKFIATRLWFISGFYLLGAHLFQDISNIKKFFSYYLAPLCLVIIYTVSRHAQFNFDKESAHWVMEPLFKDHTSYGAVLAMFFPVSIGLLFLKKKSPLITFLIYAALFILTIGLILSYTRAAWVSVVVAAVLCVVMLLRIPLKYILYGSLLGGAVLLFSWNNIQQELGQNKQESSDKLDEHVSSISNVSSDASNLERLNRWHCAMEMFSRRPVLGWGPGTYQFVYAPFQQAKDRTIISTNNGDGGNAHSEYLGPLAEQGVPGMLLFVTIFIYSIILGFKLFYAAKEKEHRVIIISVFLGLLTYFVHGTLNNYLDTDKASVPFWGFIGILVAMDLFHLRKKEVSVTSNTLQE
;
A
#
# COMPACT_ATOMS: atom_id res chain seq x y z
N VAL A 1 -7.76 -43.38 -30.28
CA VAL A 1 -7.88 -42.61 -29.05
C VAL A 1 -6.99 -43.20 -27.95
N LYS A 2 -7.11 -44.51 -27.58
CA LYS A 2 -6.29 -45.14 -26.51
C LYS A 2 -4.78 -45.08 -26.78
N ALA A 3 -4.30 -45.25 -28.01
CA ALA A 3 -2.88 -45.16 -28.35
C ALA A 3 -2.35 -43.71 -28.21
N PHE A 4 -3.16 -42.68 -28.51
CA PHE A 4 -2.81 -41.29 -28.39
C PHE A 4 -2.75 -40.85 -26.93
N THR A 5 -3.70 -41.28 -26.09
CA THR A 5 -3.66 -41.01 -24.65
C THR A 5 -2.48 -41.70 -23.96
N ALA A 6 -2.12 -42.94 -24.39
CA ALA A 6 -0.93 -43.64 -23.92
C ALA A 6 0.37 -42.87 -24.28
N PHE A 7 0.48 -42.38 -25.53
CA PHE A 7 1.64 -41.56 -25.95
C PHE A 7 1.80 -40.29 -25.14
N ILE A 8 0.69 -39.59 -24.84
CA ILE A 8 0.76 -38.36 -23.99
C ILE A 8 1.24 -38.70 -22.57
N GLN A 9 0.80 -39.83 -22.01
CA GLN A 9 1.20 -40.28 -20.68
C GLN A 9 2.65 -40.76 -20.62
N ASP A 10 3.12 -41.48 -21.65
CA ASP A 10 4.47 -42.03 -21.70
C ASP A 10 5.55 -40.98 -22.05
N LYS A 11 5.22 -40.00 -22.89
CA LYS A 11 6.18 -38.96 -23.37
C LYS A 11 5.60 -37.57 -23.31
N PRO A 12 5.22 -37.07 -22.12
CA PRO A 12 4.54 -35.80 -21.99
C PRO A 12 5.43 -34.61 -22.43
N ILE A 13 6.73 -34.68 -22.18
CA ILE A 13 7.65 -33.60 -22.57
C ILE A 13 7.75 -33.49 -24.10
N LEU A 14 7.81 -34.61 -24.80
CA LEU A 14 7.86 -34.64 -26.26
C LEU A 14 6.56 -34.10 -26.86
N PHE A 15 5.42 -34.55 -26.36
CA PHE A 15 4.10 -34.11 -26.83
C PHE A 15 3.91 -32.57 -26.64
N TRP A 16 4.10 -32.07 -25.41
CA TRP A 16 3.91 -30.66 -25.12
C TRP A 16 4.97 -29.78 -25.77
N GLY A 17 6.23 -30.28 -25.87
CA GLY A 17 7.30 -29.59 -26.58
C GLY A 17 7.03 -29.46 -28.07
N THR A 18 6.53 -30.50 -28.72
CA THR A 18 6.14 -30.45 -30.15
C THR A 18 4.99 -29.49 -30.38
N LEU A 19 3.95 -29.56 -29.54
CA LEU A 19 2.80 -28.66 -29.61
C LEU A 19 3.23 -27.21 -29.43
N PHE A 20 4.13 -26.95 -28.48
CA PHE A 20 4.74 -25.64 -28.29
C PHE A 20 5.50 -25.15 -29.54
N ALA A 21 6.39 -25.99 -30.09
CA ALA A 21 7.17 -25.62 -31.28
C ALA A 21 6.25 -25.34 -32.49
N LEU A 22 5.19 -26.11 -32.67
CA LEU A 22 4.19 -25.90 -33.74
C LEU A 22 3.44 -24.58 -33.52
N SER A 23 3.01 -24.27 -32.29
CA SER A 23 2.33 -23.00 -32.00
C SER A 23 3.21 -21.78 -32.27
N GLN A 24 4.52 -21.89 -31.96
CA GLN A 24 5.49 -20.81 -32.26
C GLN A 24 5.75 -20.68 -33.77
N GLY A 25 5.82 -21.82 -34.51
CA GLY A 25 5.93 -21.83 -35.97
C GLY A 25 4.74 -21.14 -36.64
N ILE A 26 3.51 -21.41 -36.16
CA ILE A 26 2.29 -20.72 -36.59
C ILE A 26 2.34 -19.22 -36.29
N ALA A 27 2.79 -18.86 -35.09
CA ALA A 27 2.91 -17.47 -34.69
C ALA A 27 3.84 -16.67 -35.64
N VAL A 28 4.96 -17.25 -36.04
CA VAL A 28 5.88 -16.63 -37.00
C VAL A 28 5.26 -16.56 -38.40
N ALA A 29 4.67 -17.67 -38.86
CA ALA A 29 4.13 -17.79 -40.23
C ALA A 29 2.98 -16.80 -40.51
N PHE A 30 2.19 -16.46 -39.49
CA PHE A 30 1.05 -15.57 -39.60
C PHE A 30 1.25 -14.21 -38.94
N GLU A 31 2.50 -13.87 -38.54
CA GLU A 31 2.84 -12.61 -37.83
C GLU A 31 2.04 -12.39 -36.54
N MET A 32 1.56 -13.47 -35.91
CA MET A 32 0.74 -13.44 -34.70
C MET A 32 1.65 -13.47 -33.46
N TYR A 33 2.54 -12.50 -33.30
CA TYR A 33 3.59 -12.46 -32.25
C TYR A 33 3.03 -12.50 -30.83
N PHE A 34 1.76 -12.12 -30.60
CA PHE A 34 1.12 -12.27 -29.30
C PHE A 34 1.03 -13.74 -28.84
N LEU A 35 1.09 -14.71 -29.76
CA LEU A 35 1.10 -16.16 -29.42
C LEU A 35 2.40 -16.58 -28.71
N PHE A 36 3.49 -15.81 -28.80
CA PHE A 36 4.71 -16.09 -28.03
C PHE A 36 4.47 -15.93 -26.51
N VAL A 37 3.49 -15.14 -26.12
CA VAL A 37 3.13 -14.95 -24.70
C VAL A 37 2.26 -16.12 -24.18
N LEU A 38 1.56 -16.83 -25.06
CA LEU A 38 0.61 -17.87 -24.68
C LEU A 38 1.19 -18.99 -23.79
N PRO A 39 2.38 -19.57 -24.08
CA PRO A 39 2.96 -20.61 -23.21
C PRO A 39 3.30 -20.09 -21.82
N ALA A 40 3.84 -18.86 -21.72
CA ALA A 40 4.12 -18.23 -20.45
C ALA A 40 2.82 -17.97 -19.66
N ALA A 41 1.76 -17.52 -20.34
CA ALA A 41 0.46 -17.32 -19.75
C ALA A 41 -0.18 -18.63 -19.26
N LEU A 42 -0.09 -19.71 -20.06
CA LEU A 42 -0.58 -21.05 -19.66
C LEU A 42 0.22 -21.62 -18.49
N PHE A 43 1.53 -21.44 -18.47
CA PHE A 43 2.37 -21.85 -17.34
C PHE A 43 2.06 -21.05 -16.08
N ALA A 44 1.88 -19.74 -16.19
CA ALA A 44 1.46 -18.90 -15.09
C ALA A 44 0.07 -19.30 -14.54
N LEU A 45 -0.88 -19.61 -15.42
CA LEU A 45 -2.20 -20.11 -15.05
C LEU A 45 -2.11 -21.47 -14.34
N TRP A 46 -1.29 -22.39 -14.84
CA TRP A 46 -1.04 -23.68 -14.20
C TRP A 46 -0.43 -23.51 -12.80
N LEU A 47 0.59 -22.64 -12.67
CA LEU A 47 1.17 -22.29 -11.37
C LEU A 47 0.12 -21.69 -10.43
N ALA A 48 -0.70 -20.79 -10.92
CA ALA A 48 -1.73 -20.12 -10.14
C ALA A 48 -2.78 -21.09 -9.59
N ILE A 49 -3.14 -22.12 -10.38
CA ILE A 49 -4.09 -23.15 -9.95
C ILE A 49 -3.47 -24.11 -8.92
N HIS A 50 -2.22 -24.55 -9.13
CA HIS A 50 -1.59 -25.61 -8.34
C HIS A 50 -0.72 -25.09 -7.21
N LYS A 51 -0.12 -23.92 -7.36
CA LYS A 51 0.87 -23.31 -6.46
C LYS A 51 0.59 -21.82 -6.27
N ILE A 52 -0.64 -21.48 -5.87
CA ILE A 52 -1.08 -20.08 -5.70
C ILE A 52 -0.13 -19.25 -4.81
N GLU A 53 0.50 -19.88 -3.81
CA GLU A 53 1.48 -19.24 -2.94
C GLU A 53 2.69 -18.69 -3.72
N TRP A 54 3.16 -19.42 -4.75
CA TRP A 54 4.31 -18.98 -5.55
C TRP A 54 3.97 -17.75 -6.39
N VAL A 55 2.77 -17.74 -6.99
CA VAL A 55 2.29 -16.58 -7.76
C VAL A 55 2.06 -15.39 -6.83
N TRP A 56 1.53 -15.63 -5.64
CA TRP A 56 1.34 -14.60 -4.63
C TRP A 56 2.68 -13.99 -4.17
N PHE A 57 3.68 -14.82 -3.83
CA PHE A 57 5.00 -14.31 -3.47
C PHE A 57 5.73 -13.64 -4.63
N PHE A 58 5.52 -14.12 -5.86
CA PHE A 58 6.05 -13.46 -7.04
C PHE A 58 5.43 -12.07 -7.21
N SER A 59 4.12 -11.90 -7.01
CA SER A 59 3.48 -10.58 -7.07
C SER A 59 4.02 -9.64 -5.99
N VAL A 60 4.26 -10.13 -4.77
CA VAL A 60 4.92 -9.35 -3.71
C VAL A 60 6.31 -8.87 -4.12
N MET A 61 7.12 -9.77 -4.70
CA MET A 61 8.48 -9.48 -5.14
C MET A 61 8.52 -8.53 -6.34
N ALA A 62 7.57 -8.67 -7.26
CA ALA A 62 7.48 -7.83 -8.45
C ALA A 62 6.95 -6.42 -8.16
N THR A 63 6.21 -6.23 -7.05
CA THR A 63 5.57 -4.94 -6.74
C THR A 63 6.53 -3.75 -6.70
N PRO A 64 7.67 -3.75 -6.01
CA PRO A 64 8.58 -2.61 -6.04
C PRO A 64 9.16 -2.31 -7.43
N LEU A 65 9.23 -3.32 -8.31
CA LEU A 65 9.81 -3.26 -9.66
C LEU A 65 8.77 -3.04 -10.76
N SER A 66 7.47 -3.01 -10.43
CA SER A 66 6.42 -2.82 -11.43
C SER A 66 6.50 -1.41 -12.05
N ILE A 67 6.09 -1.29 -13.30
CA ILE A 67 6.16 -0.06 -14.09
C ILE A 67 4.76 0.27 -14.59
N ASN A 68 4.35 1.53 -14.50
CA ASN A 68 3.09 2.00 -15.05
C ASN A 68 3.20 2.18 -16.57
N LEU A 69 2.30 1.56 -17.33
CA LEU A 69 2.28 1.68 -18.80
C LEU A 69 1.97 3.10 -19.27
N GLU A 70 1.20 3.87 -18.51
CA GLU A 70 0.88 5.26 -18.84
C GLU A 70 2.14 6.14 -18.80
N GLU A 71 3.03 5.93 -17.84
CA GLU A 71 4.31 6.66 -17.71
C GLU A 71 5.31 6.30 -18.79
N MET A 72 5.14 5.15 -19.45
CA MET A 72 5.98 4.72 -20.57
C MET A 72 5.47 5.18 -21.96
N GLU A 73 4.33 5.90 -22.01
CA GLU A 73 3.67 6.33 -23.26
C GLU A 73 3.32 5.17 -24.22
N VAL A 74 3.35 3.92 -23.73
CA VAL A 74 3.08 2.71 -24.53
C VAL A 74 1.58 2.49 -24.70
N ALA A 75 0.77 2.88 -23.70
CA ALA A 75 -0.68 2.79 -23.74
C ALA A 75 -1.30 3.83 -22.81
N HIS A 76 -2.44 4.41 -23.20
CA HIS A 76 -3.25 5.31 -22.36
C HIS A 76 -4.03 4.54 -21.27
N ILE A 77 -3.38 3.52 -20.67
CA ILE A 77 -3.97 2.67 -19.63
C ILE A 77 -3.05 2.74 -18.42
N GLY A 78 -3.51 3.38 -17.34
CA GLY A 78 -2.83 3.38 -16.06
C GLY A 78 -2.89 1.98 -15.44
N MET A 79 -1.90 1.13 -15.75
CA MET A 79 -1.78 -0.25 -15.24
C MET A 79 -0.32 -0.55 -14.91
N TYR A 80 -0.07 -1.07 -13.71
CA TYR A 80 1.26 -1.49 -13.27
C TYR A 80 1.58 -2.92 -13.71
N LEU A 81 2.56 -3.07 -14.60
CA LEU A 81 3.05 -4.36 -15.05
C LEU A 81 4.30 -4.82 -14.27
N PRO A 82 4.44 -6.12 -13.98
CA PRO A 82 3.49 -7.21 -14.26
C PRO A 82 2.44 -7.44 -13.15
N THR A 83 2.42 -6.63 -12.11
CA THR A 83 1.73 -6.92 -10.84
C THR A 83 0.22 -6.89 -10.92
N GLU A 84 -0.39 -5.84 -11.47
CA GLU A 84 -1.86 -5.72 -11.46
C GLU A 84 -2.58 -6.82 -12.23
N PRO A 85 -2.14 -7.25 -13.43
CA PRO A 85 -2.75 -8.41 -14.09
C PRO A 85 -2.66 -9.70 -13.26
N ILE A 86 -1.53 -9.91 -12.55
CA ILE A 86 -1.34 -11.08 -11.69
C ILE A 86 -2.27 -11.01 -10.49
N ILE A 87 -2.41 -9.83 -9.87
CA ILE A 87 -3.28 -9.62 -8.71
C ILE A 87 -4.76 -9.78 -9.11
N ALA A 88 -5.15 -9.27 -10.29
CA ALA A 88 -6.48 -9.49 -10.84
C ALA A 88 -6.75 -10.98 -11.09
N ALA A 89 -5.77 -11.73 -11.62
CA ALA A 89 -5.88 -13.18 -11.76
C ALA A 89 -6.01 -13.90 -10.41
N LEU A 90 -5.28 -13.44 -9.37
CA LEU A 90 -5.42 -13.97 -8.01
C LEU A 90 -6.83 -13.75 -7.44
N LEU A 91 -7.47 -12.61 -7.70
CA LEU A 91 -8.87 -12.36 -7.33
C LEU A 91 -9.81 -13.40 -7.97
N ILE A 92 -9.68 -13.63 -9.28
CA ILE A 92 -10.49 -14.59 -10.03
C ILE A 92 -10.28 -16.00 -9.47
N LEU A 93 -9.04 -16.42 -9.27
CA LEU A 93 -8.71 -17.73 -8.71
C LEU A 93 -9.24 -17.91 -7.29
N MET A 94 -9.17 -16.88 -6.47
CA MET A 94 -9.71 -16.90 -5.11
C MET A 94 -11.24 -17.06 -5.14
N PHE A 95 -11.93 -16.37 -6.04
CA PHE A 95 -13.36 -16.52 -6.24
C PHE A 95 -13.75 -17.98 -6.58
N PHE A 96 -13.04 -18.60 -7.54
CA PHE A 96 -13.26 -20.01 -7.88
C PHE A 96 -12.92 -20.96 -6.74
N LYS A 97 -11.88 -20.71 -5.95
CA LYS A 97 -11.57 -21.50 -4.75
C LYS A 97 -12.66 -21.41 -3.69
N ILE A 98 -13.23 -20.24 -3.48
CA ILE A 98 -14.36 -20.04 -2.55
C ILE A 98 -15.57 -20.86 -3.04
N LEU A 99 -15.93 -20.78 -4.32
CA LEU A 99 -17.05 -21.53 -4.89
C LEU A 99 -16.83 -23.06 -4.82
N SER A 100 -15.61 -23.54 -4.99
CA SER A 100 -15.28 -24.98 -4.91
C SER A 100 -15.15 -25.52 -3.48
N GLY A 101 -15.44 -24.72 -2.46
CA GLY A 101 -15.35 -25.12 -1.05
C GLY A 101 -13.91 -25.27 -0.51
N LYS A 102 -12.88 -25.06 -1.32
CA LYS A 102 -11.45 -25.04 -0.93
C LYS A 102 -11.03 -23.62 -0.54
N SER A 103 -11.75 -23.04 0.42
CA SER A 103 -11.67 -21.61 0.68
C SER A 103 -10.58 -21.23 1.69
N VAL A 104 -10.27 -19.94 1.69
CA VAL A 104 -9.66 -19.20 2.78
C VAL A 104 -10.34 -19.55 4.12
N ASP A 105 -9.58 -19.61 5.19
CA ASP A 105 -10.10 -19.98 6.51
C ASP A 105 -11.29 -19.09 6.89
N ARG A 106 -12.42 -19.74 7.21
CA ARG A 106 -13.69 -19.06 7.52
C ARG A 106 -13.61 -18.10 8.71
N ARG A 107 -12.63 -18.29 9.59
CA ARG A 107 -12.41 -17.40 10.74
C ARG A 107 -11.99 -15.98 10.29
N ILE A 108 -11.30 -15.87 9.16
CA ILE A 108 -10.91 -14.56 8.59
C ILE A 108 -12.16 -13.76 8.21
N PHE A 109 -13.16 -14.41 7.58
CA PHE A 109 -14.42 -13.74 7.21
C PHE A 109 -15.25 -13.29 8.42
N LYS A 110 -15.07 -13.94 9.58
CA LYS A 110 -15.76 -13.59 10.84
C LYS A 110 -14.96 -12.59 11.70
N HIS A 111 -13.79 -12.17 11.26
CA HIS A 111 -12.99 -11.20 12.01
C HIS A 111 -13.58 -9.79 11.89
N PRO A 112 -13.63 -8.98 12.98
CA PRO A 112 -14.20 -7.63 12.94
C PRO A 112 -13.59 -6.74 11.85
N PHE A 113 -12.29 -6.87 11.58
CA PHE A 113 -11.65 -6.14 10.50
C PHE A 113 -12.28 -6.43 9.13
N THR A 114 -12.65 -7.68 8.86
CA THR A 114 -13.30 -8.08 7.60
C THR A 114 -14.67 -7.44 7.45
N TYR A 115 -15.44 -7.31 8.56
CA TYR A 115 -16.71 -6.60 8.54
C TYR A 115 -16.54 -5.11 8.25
N ILE A 116 -15.53 -4.46 8.86
CA ILE A 116 -15.24 -3.04 8.62
C ILE A 116 -14.87 -2.82 7.15
N ILE A 117 -13.96 -3.65 6.60
CA ILE A 117 -13.56 -3.59 5.18
C ILE A 117 -14.75 -3.90 4.26
N GLY A 118 -15.57 -4.89 4.62
CA GLY A 118 -16.78 -5.23 3.88
C GLY A 118 -17.79 -4.08 3.80
N LEU A 119 -18.03 -3.41 4.93
CA LEU A 119 -18.88 -2.22 4.98
C LEU A 119 -18.31 -1.07 4.14
N TYR A 120 -17.00 -0.85 4.19
CA TYR A 120 -16.32 0.15 3.37
C TYR A 120 -16.50 -0.12 1.87
N LEU A 121 -16.27 -1.37 1.43
CA LEU A 121 -16.50 -1.78 0.04
C LEU A 121 -17.98 -1.67 -0.37
N LEU A 122 -18.90 -2.08 0.50
CA LEU A 122 -20.33 -1.96 0.24
C LEU A 122 -20.75 -0.50 0.05
N TRP A 123 -20.22 0.40 0.90
CA TRP A 123 -20.48 1.83 0.76
C TRP A 123 -19.91 2.40 -0.54
N MET A 124 -18.68 1.98 -0.93
CA MET A 124 -18.10 2.34 -2.23
C MET A 124 -19.00 1.92 -3.40
N VAL A 125 -19.54 0.69 -3.38
CA VAL A 125 -20.46 0.20 -4.42
C VAL A 125 -21.72 1.07 -4.46
N PHE A 126 -22.27 1.40 -3.30
CA PHE A 126 -23.46 2.23 -3.20
C PHE A 126 -23.23 3.65 -3.79
N THR A 127 -22.09 4.28 -3.43
CA THR A 127 -21.75 5.60 -3.95
C THR A 127 -21.31 5.59 -5.43
N ALA A 128 -20.80 4.45 -5.94
CA ALA A 128 -20.49 4.30 -7.36
C ALA A 128 -21.74 4.31 -8.27
N VAL A 129 -22.86 3.80 -7.78
CA VAL A 129 -24.13 3.83 -8.53
C VAL A 129 -24.63 5.28 -8.74
N THR A 130 -24.37 6.15 -7.76
CA THR A 130 -24.76 7.58 -7.82
C THR A 130 -23.64 8.50 -8.30
N SER A 131 -22.54 7.91 -8.78
CA SER A 131 -21.34 8.63 -9.22
C SER A 131 -21.59 9.51 -10.44
N GLU A 132 -20.86 10.64 -10.53
CA GLU A 132 -20.79 11.46 -11.72
C GLU A 132 -20.16 10.73 -12.92
N TYR A 133 -19.19 9.81 -12.62
CA TYR A 133 -18.53 8.95 -13.60
C TYR A 133 -18.59 7.48 -13.15
N PRO A 134 -19.74 6.77 -13.35
CA PRO A 134 -19.92 5.42 -12.82
C PRO A 134 -18.85 4.42 -13.28
N LEU A 135 -18.43 4.48 -14.54
CA LEU A 135 -17.40 3.58 -15.08
C LEU A 135 -16.06 3.73 -14.37
N VAL A 136 -15.66 4.97 -14.07
CA VAL A 136 -14.45 5.28 -13.30
C VAL A 136 -14.56 4.69 -11.89
N SER A 137 -15.71 4.91 -11.24
CA SER A 137 -15.96 4.42 -9.89
C SER A 137 -15.98 2.89 -9.80
N PHE A 138 -16.57 2.20 -10.76
CA PHE A 138 -16.51 0.73 -10.77
C PHE A 138 -15.12 0.19 -11.08
N LYS A 139 -14.34 0.85 -11.95
CA LYS A 139 -12.92 0.51 -12.17
C LYS A 139 -12.12 0.69 -10.87
N PHE A 140 -12.32 1.79 -10.16
CA PHE A 140 -11.68 2.05 -8.86
C PHE A 140 -12.03 0.97 -7.82
N ILE A 141 -13.28 0.55 -7.73
CA ILE A 141 -13.71 -0.55 -6.84
C ILE A 141 -13.05 -1.87 -7.24
N ALA A 142 -12.96 -2.18 -8.52
CA ALA A 142 -12.31 -3.39 -9.00
C ALA A 142 -10.84 -3.44 -8.54
N THR A 143 -10.11 -2.32 -8.64
CA THR A 143 -8.73 -2.23 -8.15
C THR A 143 -8.64 -2.44 -6.63
N ARG A 144 -9.54 -1.85 -5.85
CA ARG A 144 -9.61 -2.09 -4.40
C ARG A 144 -9.90 -3.56 -4.07
N LEU A 145 -10.82 -4.18 -4.78
CA LEU A 145 -11.18 -5.59 -4.57
C LEU A 145 -10.01 -6.54 -4.80
N TRP A 146 -9.22 -6.35 -5.85
CA TRP A 146 -8.10 -7.27 -6.09
C TRP A 146 -6.97 -7.10 -5.07
N PHE A 147 -6.66 -5.87 -4.60
CA PHE A 147 -5.68 -5.67 -3.53
C PHE A 147 -6.16 -6.27 -2.19
N ILE A 148 -7.41 -6.02 -1.81
CA ILE A 148 -7.98 -6.54 -0.56
C ILE A 148 -8.08 -8.07 -0.60
N SER A 149 -8.57 -8.64 -1.70
CA SER A 149 -8.68 -10.11 -1.80
C SER A 149 -7.33 -10.80 -1.84
N GLY A 150 -6.35 -10.24 -2.57
CA GLY A 150 -5.02 -10.80 -2.72
C GLY A 150 -4.18 -10.67 -1.45
N PHE A 151 -4.10 -9.48 -0.86
CA PHE A 151 -3.12 -9.22 0.22
C PHE A 151 -3.74 -9.21 1.61
N TYR A 152 -5.03 -8.87 1.75
CA TYR A 152 -5.70 -9.03 3.03
C TYR A 152 -6.26 -10.44 3.22
N LEU A 153 -7.20 -10.92 2.36
CA LEU A 153 -7.88 -12.21 2.60
C LEU A 153 -6.96 -13.41 2.35
N LEU A 154 -6.35 -13.49 1.16
CA LEU A 154 -5.42 -14.58 0.84
C LEU A 154 -4.13 -14.43 1.65
N GLY A 155 -3.64 -13.20 1.84
CA GLY A 155 -2.49 -12.90 2.69
C GLY A 155 -2.70 -13.41 4.12
N ALA A 156 -3.79 -13.05 4.79
CA ALA A 156 -4.10 -13.52 6.14
C ALA A 156 -4.20 -15.06 6.22
N HIS A 157 -4.69 -15.73 5.16
CA HIS A 157 -4.70 -17.18 5.09
C HIS A 157 -3.29 -17.77 4.99
N LEU A 158 -2.41 -17.21 4.15
CA LEU A 158 -1.03 -17.67 4.00
C LEU A 158 -0.18 -17.38 5.24
N PHE A 159 -0.48 -16.31 5.97
CA PHE A 159 0.19 -15.92 7.22
C PHE A 159 -0.18 -16.80 8.44
N GLN A 160 -0.97 -17.86 8.27
CA GLN A 160 -1.08 -18.93 9.26
C GLN A 160 0.29 -19.58 9.57
N ASP A 161 1.17 -19.61 8.58
CA ASP A 161 2.58 -19.94 8.77
C ASP A 161 3.41 -18.66 8.97
N ILE A 162 4.06 -18.54 10.12
CA ILE A 162 4.93 -17.41 10.45
C ILE A 162 6.11 -17.28 9.48
N SER A 163 6.53 -18.37 8.83
CA SER A 163 7.59 -18.32 7.83
C SER A 163 7.17 -17.49 6.62
N ASN A 164 5.90 -17.52 6.25
CA ASN A 164 5.34 -16.74 5.16
C ASN A 164 5.30 -15.23 5.45
N ILE A 165 5.14 -14.84 6.71
CA ILE A 165 5.29 -13.43 7.13
C ILE A 165 6.72 -12.95 6.89
N LYS A 166 7.72 -13.77 7.26
CA LYS A 166 9.14 -13.44 7.05
C LYS A 166 9.49 -13.37 5.56
N LYS A 167 8.95 -14.31 4.76
CA LYS A 167 9.11 -14.28 3.30
C LYS A 167 8.48 -13.03 2.70
N PHE A 168 7.28 -12.65 3.14
CA PHE A 168 6.60 -11.43 2.69
C PHE A 168 7.48 -10.19 2.91
N PHE A 169 8.05 -10.03 4.10
CA PHE A 169 8.97 -8.94 4.39
C PHE A 169 10.20 -8.96 3.48
N SER A 170 10.85 -10.13 3.38
CA SER A 170 12.09 -10.25 2.62
C SER A 170 11.88 -10.10 1.11
N TYR A 171 10.77 -10.64 0.57
CA TYR A 171 10.46 -10.60 -0.86
C TYR A 171 10.01 -9.22 -1.33
N TYR A 172 9.50 -8.40 -0.44
CA TYR A 172 9.25 -6.99 -0.76
C TYR A 172 10.50 -6.13 -0.55
N LEU A 173 11.19 -6.31 0.58
CA LEU A 173 12.33 -5.47 0.95
C LEU A 173 13.53 -5.65 0.00
N ALA A 174 13.82 -6.86 -0.46
CA ALA A 174 14.97 -7.11 -1.31
C ALA A 174 14.88 -6.36 -2.67
N PRO A 175 13.79 -6.48 -3.47
CA PRO A 175 13.64 -5.67 -4.67
C PRO A 175 13.49 -4.17 -4.38
N LEU A 176 12.89 -3.78 -3.24
CA LEU A 176 12.86 -2.38 -2.83
C LEU A 176 14.27 -1.81 -2.64
N CYS A 177 15.20 -2.58 -2.06
CA CYS A 177 16.62 -2.17 -1.98
C CYS A 177 17.25 -1.98 -3.37
N LEU A 178 16.90 -2.81 -4.37
CA LEU A 178 17.37 -2.61 -5.75
C LEU A 178 16.84 -1.30 -6.34
N VAL A 179 15.57 -0.99 -6.11
CA VAL A 179 14.97 0.31 -6.51
C VAL A 179 15.69 1.47 -5.85
N ILE A 180 15.99 1.38 -4.55
CA ILE A 180 16.73 2.43 -3.84
C ILE A 180 18.12 2.62 -4.44
N ILE A 181 18.86 1.54 -4.71
CA ILE A 181 20.18 1.60 -5.32
C ILE A 181 20.10 2.27 -6.71
N TYR A 182 19.11 1.87 -7.52
CA TYR A 182 18.85 2.50 -8.82
C TYR A 182 18.59 4.01 -8.68
N THR A 183 17.68 4.40 -7.80
CA THR A 183 17.28 5.80 -7.55
C THR A 183 18.46 6.62 -7.06
N VAL A 184 19.22 6.13 -6.08
CA VAL A 184 20.39 6.82 -5.51
C VAL A 184 21.51 6.95 -6.54
N SER A 185 21.72 5.90 -7.37
CA SER A 185 22.73 5.95 -8.43
C SER A 185 22.40 6.99 -9.51
N ARG A 186 21.12 7.13 -9.87
CA ARG A 186 20.67 8.22 -10.78
C ARG A 186 20.80 9.58 -10.11
N HIS A 187 20.39 9.71 -8.86
CA HIS A 187 20.43 10.95 -8.10
C HIS A 187 21.87 11.47 -7.94
N ALA A 188 22.85 10.57 -7.78
CA ALA A 188 24.27 10.93 -7.73
C ALA A 188 24.76 11.67 -9.00
N GLN A 189 24.17 11.40 -10.18
CA GLN A 189 24.52 12.08 -11.43
C GLN A 189 24.12 13.56 -11.43
N PHE A 190 23.20 13.93 -10.54
CA PHE A 190 22.67 15.28 -10.34
C PHE A 190 23.14 15.90 -9.01
N ASN A 191 24.29 15.42 -8.46
CA ASN A 191 24.87 15.89 -7.20
C ASN A 191 23.89 15.88 -6.00
N PHE A 192 22.89 14.98 -6.01
CA PHE A 192 21.86 14.84 -5.00
C PHE A 192 21.04 16.12 -4.75
N ASP A 193 20.80 16.90 -5.79
CA ASP A 193 19.99 18.12 -5.70
C ASP A 193 18.50 17.76 -5.44
N LYS A 194 17.76 18.74 -4.93
CA LYS A 194 16.33 18.55 -4.59
C LYS A 194 15.44 18.40 -5.81
N GLU A 195 15.74 19.11 -6.89
CA GLU A 195 14.88 19.13 -8.07
C GLU A 195 14.86 17.74 -8.73
N SER A 196 16.03 17.14 -8.94
CA SER A 196 16.12 15.80 -9.49
C SER A 196 15.54 14.72 -8.57
N ALA A 197 15.53 14.95 -7.25
CA ALA A 197 14.90 14.03 -6.30
C ALA A 197 13.43 13.77 -6.61
N HIS A 198 12.73 14.67 -7.33
CA HIS A 198 11.31 14.53 -7.63
C HIS A 198 11.01 13.42 -8.66
N TRP A 199 11.96 13.07 -9.53
CA TRP A 199 11.76 12.17 -10.68
C TRP A 199 12.80 11.06 -10.85
N VAL A 200 13.93 11.06 -10.13
CA VAL A 200 15.00 10.05 -10.32
C VAL A 200 14.55 8.60 -10.06
N MET A 201 13.44 8.36 -9.37
CA MET A 201 12.87 7.04 -9.11
C MET A 201 12.03 6.50 -10.28
N GLU A 202 11.71 7.33 -11.26
CA GLU A 202 10.98 6.88 -12.46
C GLU A 202 11.80 5.87 -13.27
N PRO A 203 11.15 4.89 -13.94
CA PRO A 203 9.72 4.65 -14.04
C PRO A 203 9.16 3.73 -12.94
N LEU A 204 9.97 3.39 -11.92
CA LEU A 204 9.57 2.41 -10.88
C LEU A 204 8.59 2.99 -9.86
N PHE A 205 8.71 4.28 -9.56
CA PHE A 205 7.75 5.05 -8.74
C PHE A 205 7.39 6.33 -9.47
N LYS A 206 6.15 6.76 -9.33
CA LYS A 206 5.61 7.94 -10.01
C LYS A 206 6.29 9.24 -9.55
N ASP A 207 6.59 9.34 -8.25
CA ASP A 207 7.14 10.54 -7.62
C ASP A 207 7.87 10.20 -6.32
N HIS A 208 8.66 11.16 -5.83
CA HIS A 208 9.44 11.01 -4.59
C HIS A 208 8.58 10.83 -3.35
N THR A 209 7.32 11.29 -3.34
CA THR A 209 6.46 11.20 -2.16
C THR A 209 5.84 9.82 -2.03
N SER A 210 5.44 9.16 -3.12
CA SER A 210 5.00 7.76 -3.14
C SER A 210 6.15 6.81 -2.80
N TYR A 211 7.35 7.07 -3.34
CA TYR A 211 8.57 6.37 -2.99
C TYR A 211 8.88 6.49 -1.50
N GLY A 212 8.94 7.71 -0.95
CA GLY A 212 9.19 7.96 0.47
C GLY A 212 8.16 7.32 1.40
N ALA A 213 6.88 7.28 1.01
CA ALA A 213 5.82 6.61 1.79
C ALA A 213 6.07 5.11 1.96
N VAL A 214 6.45 4.42 0.88
CA VAL A 214 6.75 2.98 0.92
C VAL A 214 8.02 2.71 1.71
N LEU A 215 9.07 3.54 1.57
CA LEU A 215 10.27 3.43 2.39
C LEU A 215 9.95 3.56 3.88
N ALA A 216 9.13 4.54 4.26
CA ALA A 216 8.71 4.76 5.64
C ALA A 216 7.94 3.55 6.19
N MET A 217 7.08 2.89 5.39
CA MET A 217 6.36 1.68 5.80
C MET A 217 7.31 0.51 6.12
N PHE A 218 8.37 0.34 5.34
CA PHE A 218 9.32 -0.75 5.53
C PHE A 218 10.44 -0.44 6.53
N PHE A 219 10.60 0.80 6.94
CA PHE A 219 11.61 1.18 7.92
C PHE A 219 11.45 0.45 9.27
N PRO A 220 10.27 0.45 9.93
CA PRO A 220 10.05 -0.33 11.15
C PRO A 220 10.18 -1.85 10.92
N VAL A 221 9.80 -2.36 9.75
CA VAL A 221 9.91 -3.76 9.39
C VAL A 221 11.38 -4.18 9.31
N SER A 222 12.24 -3.39 8.66
CA SER A 222 13.67 -3.67 8.53
C SER A 222 14.38 -3.69 9.89
N ILE A 223 14.00 -2.76 10.80
CA ILE A 223 14.48 -2.78 12.19
C ILE A 223 13.99 -4.05 12.90
N GLY A 224 12.72 -4.40 12.77
CA GLY A 224 12.14 -5.60 13.37
C GLY A 224 12.83 -6.88 12.93
N LEU A 225 13.20 -6.98 11.65
CA LEU A 225 13.96 -8.12 11.13
C LEU A 225 15.28 -8.37 11.87
N LEU A 226 15.93 -7.36 12.44
CA LEU A 226 17.15 -7.53 13.25
C LEU A 226 16.88 -8.29 14.55
N PHE A 227 15.69 -8.18 15.12
CA PHE A 227 15.32 -8.77 16.40
C PHE A 227 14.69 -10.16 16.30
N LEU A 228 14.43 -10.68 15.08
CA LEU A 228 13.95 -12.05 14.88
C LEU A 228 15.06 -13.07 15.16
N LYS A 229 14.66 -14.25 15.66
CA LYS A 229 15.60 -15.32 16.09
C LYS A 229 16.17 -16.11 14.90
N LYS A 230 17.29 -16.81 15.16
CA LYS A 230 17.94 -17.81 14.27
C LYS A 230 18.25 -17.28 12.85
N LYS A 231 19.23 -16.39 12.76
CA LYS A 231 19.78 -15.92 11.49
C LYS A 231 21.25 -16.32 11.35
N SER A 232 21.66 -16.66 10.14
CA SER A 232 23.07 -16.79 9.82
C SER A 232 23.76 -15.41 9.85
N PRO A 233 25.09 -15.35 10.05
CA PRO A 233 25.82 -14.09 9.96
C PRO A 233 25.58 -13.35 8.65
N LEU A 234 25.51 -14.06 7.53
CA LEU A 234 25.22 -13.48 6.21
C LEU A 234 23.83 -12.82 6.18
N ILE A 235 22.78 -13.49 6.66
CA ILE A 235 21.43 -12.91 6.69
C ILE A 235 21.41 -11.68 7.59
N THR A 236 22.10 -11.71 8.71
CA THR A 236 22.20 -10.56 9.61
C THR A 236 22.89 -9.38 8.93
N PHE A 237 23.99 -9.62 8.22
CA PHE A 237 24.69 -8.60 7.42
C PHE A 237 23.77 -8.01 6.35
N LEU A 238 23.02 -8.85 5.60
CA LEU A 238 22.09 -8.39 4.55
C LEU A 238 20.96 -7.52 5.13
N ILE A 239 20.48 -7.82 6.34
CA ILE A 239 19.46 -6.98 6.99
C ILE A 239 20.04 -5.61 7.40
N TYR A 240 21.27 -5.56 7.94
CA TYR A 240 21.94 -4.28 8.22
C TYR A 240 22.19 -3.48 6.95
N ALA A 241 22.62 -4.13 5.87
CA ALA A 241 22.81 -3.50 4.58
C ALA A 241 21.47 -2.95 4.02
N ALA A 242 20.38 -3.72 4.12
CA ALA A 242 19.06 -3.27 3.71
C ALA A 242 18.58 -2.06 4.52
N LEU A 243 18.77 -2.08 5.85
CA LEU A 243 18.42 -0.94 6.71
C LEU A 243 19.23 0.30 6.36
N PHE A 244 20.54 0.14 6.08
CA PHE A 244 21.41 1.23 5.67
C PHE A 244 20.96 1.84 4.33
N ILE A 245 20.72 0.98 3.32
CA ILE A 245 20.21 1.39 2.01
C ILE A 245 18.87 2.11 2.15
N LEU A 246 17.94 1.56 2.95
CA LEU A 246 16.62 2.15 3.19
C LEU A 246 16.74 3.53 3.87
N THR A 247 17.67 3.69 4.83
CA THR A 247 17.92 4.96 5.51
C THR A 247 18.41 6.02 4.53
N ILE A 248 19.39 5.68 3.67
CA ILE A 248 19.88 6.58 2.62
C ILE A 248 18.73 6.96 1.68
N GLY A 249 17.97 5.98 1.19
CA GLY A 249 16.84 6.22 0.30
C GLY A 249 15.79 7.14 0.92
N LEU A 250 15.47 6.94 2.21
CA LEU A 250 14.51 7.76 2.94
C LEU A 250 14.99 9.22 3.11
N ILE A 251 16.26 9.43 3.42
CA ILE A 251 16.84 10.77 3.52
C ILE A 251 16.83 11.46 2.15
N LEU A 252 17.35 10.79 1.12
CA LEU A 252 17.46 11.32 -0.23
C LEU A 252 16.12 11.36 -1.00
N SER A 253 15.03 10.85 -0.42
CA SER A 253 13.68 11.03 -0.99
C SER A 253 13.17 12.47 -0.89
N TYR A 254 13.78 13.32 -0.07
CA TYR A 254 13.32 14.69 0.22
C TYR A 254 11.83 14.77 0.59
N THR A 255 11.27 13.67 1.12
CA THR A 255 9.84 13.57 1.46
C THR A 255 9.62 13.84 2.94
N ARG A 256 9.32 15.11 3.27
CA ARG A 256 9.05 15.55 4.66
C ARG A 256 7.96 14.75 5.36
N ALA A 257 6.88 14.44 4.64
CA ALA A 257 5.78 13.62 5.19
C ALA A 257 6.25 12.21 5.62
N ALA A 258 7.17 11.60 4.87
CA ALA A 258 7.75 10.31 5.22
C ALA A 258 8.62 10.41 6.49
N TRP A 259 9.45 11.45 6.60
CA TRP A 259 10.29 11.66 7.78
C TRP A 259 9.45 11.88 9.04
N VAL A 260 8.43 12.76 8.96
CA VAL A 260 7.50 12.99 10.07
C VAL A 260 6.78 11.72 10.47
N SER A 261 6.34 10.92 9.50
CA SER A 261 5.65 9.65 9.77
C SER A 261 6.53 8.64 10.52
N VAL A 262 7.82 8.55 10.17
CA VAL A 262 8.79 7.70 10.87
C VAL A 262 9.06 8.20 12.30
N VAL A 263 9.16 9.52 12.50
CA VAL A 263 9.29 10.10 13.84
C VAL A 263 8.07 9.79 14.70
N VAL A 264 6.86 9.98 14.17
CA VAL A 264 5.61 9.62 14.90
C VAL A 264 5.59 8.12 15.24
N ALA A 265 5.99 7.25 14.30
CA ALA A 265 6.09 5.82 14.55
C ALA A 265 7.13 5.49 15.63
N ALA A 266 8.29 6.17 15.64
CA ALA A 266 9.31 5.98 16.66
C ALA A 266 8.82 6.41 18.05
N VAL A 267 8.14 7.55 18.16
CA VAL A 267 7.51 8.00 19.42
C VAL A 267 6.49 6.97 19.90
N LEU A 268 5.61 6.48 19.03
CA LEU A 268 4.62 5.48 19.41
C LEU A 268 5.28 4.14 19.78
N CYS A 269 6.36 3.76 19.13
CA CYS A 269 7.17 2.60 19.52
C CYS A 269 7.64 2.72 20.97
N VAL A 270 8.22 3.86 21.36
CA VAL A 270 8.64 4.13 22.74
C VAL A 270 7.47 4.04 23.72
N VAL A 271 6.34 4.64 23.38
CA VAL A 271 5.12 4.60 24.19
C VAL A 271 4.65 3.15 24.42
N MET A 272 4.66 2.32 23.36
CA MET A 272 4.30 0.90 23.47
C MET A 272 5.29 0.10 24.32
N LEU A 273 6.60 0.33 24.15
CA LEU A 273 7.65 -0.32 24.93
C LEU A 273 7.60 0.05 26.42
N LEU A 274 7.29 1.30 26.73
CA LEU A 274 7.06 1.79 28.10
C LEU A 274 5.70 1.37 28.68
N ARG A 275 4.86 0.68 27.89
CA ARG A 275 3.52 0.22 28.27
C ARG A 275 2.60 1.35 28.74
N ILE A 276 2.71 2.53 28.14
CA ILE A 276 1.80 3.65 28.43
C ILE A 276 0.39 3.30 27.95
N PRO A 277 -0.65 3.40 28.82
CA PRO A 277 -2.03 3.09 28.44
C PRO A 277 -2.53 3.98 27.29
N LEU A 278 -3.26 3.38 26.34
CA LEU A 278 -3.80 4.06 25.14
C LEU A 278 -4.62 5.32 25.49
N LYS A 279 -5.30 5.34 26.64
CA LYS A 279 -6.06 6.52 27.12
C LYS A 279 -5.22 7.80 27.18
N TYR A 280 -3.96 7.73 27.61
CA TYR A 280 -3.08 8.91 27.68
C TYR A 280 -2.66 9.40 26.30
N ILE A 281 -2.51 8.48 25.33
CA ILE A 281 -2.26 8.82 23.93
C ILE A 281 -3.47 9.55 23.36
N LEU A 282 -4.68 9.04 23.61
CA LEU A 282 -5.92 9.68 23.18
C LEU A 282 -6.07 11.09 23.79
N TYR A 283 -5.77 11.27 25.08
CA TYR A 283 -5.81 12.60 25.72
C TYR A 283 -4.77 13.53 25.10
N GLY A 284 -3.53 13.04 24.86
CA GLY A 284 -2.49 13.82 24.21
C GLY A 284 -2.86 14.20 22.77
N SER A 285 -3.45 13.29 22.01
CA SER A 285 -3.92 13.54 20.64
C SER A 285 -5.07 14.53 20.59
N LEU A 286 -6.03 14.45 21.53
CA LEU A 286 -7.12 15.41 21.65
C LEU A 286 -6.61 16.80 22.01
N LEU A 287 -5.67 16.89 22.97
CA LEU A 287 -5.06 18.16 23.35
C LEU A 287 -4.26 18.77 22.17
N GLY A 288 -3.43 17.96 21.50
CA GLY A 288 -2.67 18.39 20.32
C GLY A 288 -3.59 18.84 19.19
N GLY A 289 -4.66 18.09 18.92
CA GLY A 289 -5.69 18.45 17.94
C GLY A 289 -6.41 19.76 18.30
N ALA A 290 -6.74 19.96 19.57
CA ALA A 290 -7.33 21.22 20.05
C ALA A 290 -6.36 22.40 19.84
N VAL A 291 -5.09 22.24 20.19
CA VAL A 291 -4.06 23.28 19.96
C VAL A 291 -3.94 23.61 18.47
N LEU A 292 -3.91 22.62 17.60
CA LEU A 292 -3.87 22.82 16.14
C LEU A 292 -5.11 23.56 15.64
N LEU A 293 -6.30 23.22 16.13
CA LEU A 293 -7.55 23.89 15.75
C LEU A 293 -7.55 25.36 16.19
N PHE A 294 -7.11 25.64 17.42
CA PHE A 294 -6.99 27.03 17.91
C PHE A 294 -5.94 27.84 17.15
N SER A 295 -4.85 27.19 16.73
CA SER A 295 -3.77 27.84 15.96
C SER A 295 -4.06 27.92 14.45
N TRP A 296 -5.15 27.31 13.95
CA TRP A 296 -5.43 27.15 12.53
C TRP A 296 -5.46 28.46 11.74
N ASN A 297 -6.10 29.51 12.31
CA ASN A 297 -6.16 30.81 11.65
C ASN A 297 -4.78 31.48 11.53
N ASN A 298 -3.92 31.34 12.55
CA ASN A 298 -2.56 31.86 12.51
C ASN A 298 -1.72 31.09 11.48
N ILE A 299 -1.86 29.76 11.45
CA ILE A 299 -1.19 28.91 10.48
C ILE A 299 -1.62 29.28 9.04
N GLN A 300 -2.92 29.49 8.80
CA GLN A 300 -3.41 29.92 7.48
C GLN A 300 -2.90 31.31 7.07
N GLN A 301 -2.79 32.25 8.01
CA GLN A 301 -2.24 33.59 7.73
C GLN A 301 -0.76 33.54 7.35
N GLU A 302 0.04 32.74 8.06
CA GLU A 302 1.45 32.51 7.71
C GLU A 302 1.61 31.80 6.38
N LEU A 303 0.76 30.79 6.10
CA LEU A 303 0.73 30.06 4.83
C LEU A 303 0.42 30.97 3.62
N GLY A 304 -0.45 31.96 3.80
CA GLY A 304 -0.88 32.86 2.72
C GLY A 304 0.13 33.95 2.33
N GLN A 305 1.15 34.22 3.18
CA GLN A 305 2.08 35.33 2.99
C GLN A 305 3.33 35.00 2.17
N ASN A 306 3.69 33.72 1.98
CA ASN A 306 4.94 33.32 1.34
C ASN A 306 4.70 32.56 0.02
N LYS A 307 5.15 33.15 -1.09
CA LYS A 307 5.03 32.60 -2.45
C LYS A 307 6.36 32.16 -3.06
N GLN A 308 7.45 32.06 -2.29
CA GLN A 308 8.78 31.69 -2.77
C GLN A 308 9.06 30.18 -2.62
N GLU A 309 9.82 29.64 -3.55
CA GLU A 309 10.34 28.26 -3.47
C GLU A 309 11.33 28.10 -2.31
N SER A 310 11.33 26.91 -1.69
CA SER A 310 12.29 26.56 -0.65
C SER A 310 13.69 26.33 -1.25
N SER A 311 14.74 26.74 -0.54
CA SER A 311 16.12 26.63 -0.99
C SER A 311 16.65 25.19 -1.05
N ASP A 312 17.78 24.99 -1.74
CA ASP A 312 18.42 23.69 -2.03
C ASP A 312 19.19 23.07 -0.86
N LYS A 313 19.23 23.71 0.32
CA LYS A 313 20.05 23.23 1.46
C LYS A 313 19.26 22.34 2.42
N LEU A 314 19.84 21.20 2.81
CA LEU A 314 19.24 20.21 3.72
C LEU A 314 18.91 20.78 5.12
N ASP A 315 19.72 21.69 5.66
CA ASP A 315 19.51 22.38 6.94
C ASP A 315 18.29 23.32 6.88
N GLU A 316 18.04 23.95 5.74
CA GLU A 316 16.84 24.75 5.50
C GLU A 316 15.59 23.88 5.29
N HIS A 317 15.74 22.62 4.81
CA HIS A 317 14.65 21.65 4.79
C HIS A 317 14.20 21.20 6.18
N VAL A 318 15.12 21.02 7.11
CA VAL A 318 14.79 20.71 8.51
C VAL A 318 14.10 21.91 9.15
N SER A 319 14.55 23.12 8.86
CA SER A 319 13.88 24.35 9.34
C SER A 319 12.56 24.61 8.62
N SER A 320 12.40 24.18 7.35
CA SER A 320 11.17 24.31 6.58
C SER A 320 10.08 23.28 6.93
N ILE A 321 10.39 22.28 7.77
CA ILE A 321 9.35 21.44 8.41
C ILE A 321 8.45 22.32 9.29
N SER A 322 9.02 23.37 9.89
CA SER A 322 8.26 24.39 10.63
C SER A 322 7.74 25.53 9.73
N ASN A 323 8.30 25.70 8.52
CA ASN A 323 7.95 26.79 7.59
C ASN A 323 7.02 26.25 6.48
N VAL A 324 5.79 25.97 6.84
CA VAL A 324 4.77 25.38 5.95
C VAL A 324 4.39 26.34 4.79
N SER A 325 4.79 27.59 4.86
CA SER A 325 4.25 28.70 4.06
C SER A 325 4.98 29.04 2.75
N SER A 326 6.17 28.49 2.50
CA SER A 326 7.00 28.94 1.37
C SER A 326 7.08 27.98 0.18
N ASP A 327 6.42 26.82 0.26
CA ASP A 327 6.56 25.76 -0.75
C ASP A 327 5.30 25.68 -1.63
N ALA A 328 5.45 25.86 -2.95
CA ALA A 328 4.38 25.72 -3.95
C ALA A 328 3.62 24.38 -3.83
N SER A 329 4.31 23.31 -3.44
CA SER A 329 3.72 22.00 -3.16
C SER A 329 2.75 22.00 -1.98
N ASN A 330 3.04 22.78 -0.91
CA ASN A 330 2.13 22.88 0.23
C ASN A 330 0.89 23.74 -0.11
N LEU A 331 1.08 24.81 -0.86
CA LEU A 331 -0.02 25.66 -1.34
C LEU A 331 -0.94 24.86 -2.30
N GLU A 332 -0.38 24.02 -3.17
CA GLU A 332 -1.18 23.16 -4.04
C GLU A 332 -2.00 22.13 -3.22
N ARG A 333 -1.43 21.56 -2.15
CA ARG A 333 -2.22 20.70 -1.23
C ARG A 333 -3.38 21.46 -0.60
N LEU A 334 -3.18 22.71 -0.16
CA LEU A 334 -4.26 23.54 0.38
C LEU A 334 -5.34 23.82 -0.68
N ASN A 335 -4.95 24.16 -1.91
CA ASN A 335 -5.87 24.29 -3.03
C ASN A 335 -6.72 23.01 -3.20
N ARG A 336 -6.08 21.85 -3.23
CA ARG A 336 -6.77 20.55 -3.35
C ARG A 336 -7.68 20.24 -2.17
N TRP A 337 -7.27 20.59 -0.95
CA TRP A 337 -8.09 20.41 0.24
C TRP A 337 -9.30 21.33 0.23
N HIS A 338 -9.16 22.60 -0.19
CA HIS A 338 -10.28 23.52 -0.37
C HIS A 338 -11.25 22.98 -1.41
N CYS A 339 -10.75 22.48 -2.54
CA CYS A 339 -11.60 21.83 -3.54
C CYS A 339 -12.36 20.64 -2.96
N ALA A 340 -11.67 19.77 -2.19
CA ALA A 340 -12.30 18.61 -1.55
C ALA A 340 -13.41 19.02 -0.58
N MET A 341 -13.20 20.05 0.22
CA MET A 341 -14.19 20.57 1.16
C MET A 341 -15.38 21.23 0.45
N GLU A 342 -15.15 21.94 -0.66
CA GLU A 342 -16.20 22.52 -1.47
C GLU A 342 -17.03 21.45 -2.20
N MET A 343 -16.37 20.43 -2.75
CA MET A 343 -17.02 19.24 -3.33
C MET A 343 -17.90 18.55 -2.28
N PHE A 344 -17.34 18.34 -1.08
CA PHE A 344 -18.05 17.76 0.06
C PHE A 344 -19.27 18.57 0.45
N SER A 345 -19.16 19.89 0.56
CA SER A 345 -20.28 20.78 0.95
C SER A 345 -21.49 20.63 0.04
N ARG A 346 -21.27 20.33 -1.24
CA ARG A 346 -22.34 20.13 -2.23
C ARG A 346 -22.96 18.75 -2.21
N ARG A 347 -22.18 17.69 -1.87
CA ARG A 347 -22.67 16.30 -1.79
C ARG A 347 -22.17 15.61 -0.51
N PRO A 348 -22.66 16.00 0.67
CA PRO A 348 -22.04 15.58 1.95
C PRO A 348 -22.24 14.11 2.32
N VAL A 349 -23.24 13.44 1.80
CA VAL A 349 -23.57 12.04 2.16
C VAL A 349 -23.03 11.05 1.14
N LEU A 350 -23.30 11.25 -0.13
CA LEU A 350 -22.95 10.29 -1.20
C LEU A 350 -21.64 10.64 -1.91
N GLY A 351 -21.21 11.91 -1.83
CA GLY A 351 -20.05 12.38 -2.57
C GLY A 351 -20.27 12.38 -4.08
N TRP A 352 -19.18 12.40 -4.83
CA TRP A 352 -19.16 12.48 -6.29
C TRP A 352 -18.90 11.15 -6.99
N GLY A 353 -18.56 10.11 -6.20
CA GLY A 353 -18.22 8.76 -6.65
C GLY A 353 -16.75 8.42 -6.41
N PRO A 354 -16.43 7.16 -6.03
CA PRO A 354 -15.06 6.73 -5.78
C PRO A 354 -14.16 6.91 -7.01
N GLY A 355 -12.94 7.48 -6.83
CA GLY A 355 -11.97 7.72 -7.89
C GLY A 355 -12.29 8.86 -8.83
N THR A 356 -13.35 9.66 -8.58
CA THR A 356 -13.79 10.72 -9.50
C THR A 356 -13.20 12.08 -9.20
N TYR A 357 -12.52 12.27 -8.08
CA TYR A 357 -11.98 13.56 -7.65
C TYR A 357 -11.21 14.25 -8.79
N GLN A 358 -10.29 13.55 -9.44
CA GLN A 358 -9.45 14.06 -10.53
C GLN A 358 -10.22 14.61 -11.75
N PHE A 359 -11.46 14.18 -11.95
CA PHE A 359 -12.31 14.62 -13.07
C PHE A 359 -13.27 15.73 -12.68
N VAL A 360 -13.52 15.92 -11.38
CA VAL A 360 -14.60 16.80 -10.88
C VAL A 360 -14.07 18.06 -10.21
N TYR A 361 -12.86 18.06 -9.65
CA TYR A 361 -12.37 19.12 -8.77
C TYR A 361 -12.11 20.47 -9.46
N ALA A 362 -11.82 20.48 -10.77
CA ALA A 362 -11.38 21.68 -11.47
C ALA A 362 -12.29 22.93 -11.32
N PRO A 363 -13.63 22.82 -11.39
CA PRO A 363 -14.53 23.95 -11.18
C PRO A 363 -14.53 24.51 -9.76
N PHE A 364 -13.98 23.76 -8.80
CA PHE A 364 -13.95 24.15 -7.39
C PHE A 364 -12.64 24.87 -6.98
N GLN A 365 -11.68 25.00 -7.91
CA GLN A 365 -10.44 25.73 -7.66
C GLN A 365 -10.72 27.22 -7.52
N GLN A 366 -10.26 27.82 -6.40
CA GLN A 366 -10.35 29.25 -6.20
C GLN A 366 -9.12 29.94 -6.79
N ALA A 367 -9.30 31.05 -7.49
CA ALA A 367 -8.21 31.79 -8.13
C ALA A 367 -7.10 32.22 -7.16
N LYS A 368 -7.46 32.51 -5.89
CA LYS A 368 -6.51 32.91 -4.83
C LYS A 368 -5.57 31.77 -4.38
N ASP A 369 -6.01 30.51 -4.52
CA ASP A 369 -5.29 29.33 -4.05
C ASP A 369 -4.46 28.65 -5.15
N ARG A 370 -4.57 29.13 -6.41
CA ARG A 370 -3.81 28.59 -7.53
C ARG A 370 -2.34 28.94 -7.43
N THR A 371 -1.50 27.97 -7.75
CA THR A 371 -0.05 28.06 -7.79
C THR A 371 0.46 27.85 -9.22
N ILE A 372 1.76 28.01 -9.44
CA ILE A 372 2.40 27.75 -10.74
C ILE A 372 2.30 26.31 -11.19
N ILE A 373 2.08 25.37 -10.24
CA ILE A 373 1.90 23.93 -10.52
C ILE A 373 0.43 23.51 -10.59
N SER A 374 -0.52 24.43 -10.36
CA SER A 374 -1.94 24.14 -10.47
C SER A 374 -2.35 23.99 -11.94
N THR A 375 -3.05 22.92 -12.28
CA THR A 375 -3.58 22.70 -13.64
C THR A 375 -4.89 23.45 -13.83
N ASN A 376 -5.00 24.21 -14.93
CA ASN A 376 -6.20 24.99 -15.25
C ASN A 376 -7.36 24.10 -15.75
N ASN A 377 -7.05 22.97 -16.37
CA ASN A 377 -8.01 22.09 -17.04
C ASN A 377 -8.47 20.91 -16.17
N GLY A 378 -7.96 20.79 -14.93
CA GLY A 378 -8.31 19.69 -14.03
C GLY A 378 -7.71 18.35 -14.44
N ASP A 379 -6.49 18.38 -14.97
CA ASP A 379 -5.83 17.19 -15.48
C ASP A 379 -5.26 16.32 -14.35
N GLY A 380 -6.03 15.31 -13.96
CA GLY A 380 -5.52 14.17 -13.21
C GLY A 380 -5.07 14.40 -11.77
N GLY A 381 -5.34 15.54 -11.15
CA GLY A 381 -4.93 15.81 -9.77
C GLY A 381 -5.80 15.08 -8.74
N ASN A 382 -5.17 14.54 -7.69
CA ASN A 382 -5.87 13.92 -6.58
C ASN A 382 -6.06 14.90 -5.39
N ALA A 383 -6.78 14.46 -4.34
CA ALA A 383 -7.05 15.27 -3.15
C ALA A 383 -5.84 15.43 -2.23
N HIS A 384 -4.71 14.79 -2.51
CA HIS A 384 -3.54 14.71 -1.63
C HIS A 384 -3.88 14.35 -0.18
N SER A 385 -4.87 13.48 0.01
CA SER A 385 -5.23 12.96 1.34
C SER A 385 -6.10 11.71 1.22
N GLU A 386 -5.72 10.64 1.92
CA GLU A 386 -6.52 9.41 2.07
C GLU A 386 -7.79 9.63 2.92
N TYR A 387 -7.97 10.81 3.51
CA TYR A 387 -9.14 11.17 4.32
C TYR A 387 -10.07 12.11 3.56
N LEU A 388 -9.52 13.17 2.97
CA LEU A 388 -10.30 14.16 2.24
C LEU A 388 -10.75 13.65 0.86
N GLY A 389 -9.98 12.73 0.24
CA GLY A 389 -10.41 12.05 -0.98
C GLY A 389 -11.75 11.33 -0.79
N PRO A 390 -11.83 10.33 0.12
CA PRO A 390 -13.10 9.67 0.44
C PRO A 390 -14.19 10.62 0.95
N LEU A 391 -13.85 11.71 1.65
CA LEU A 391 -14.83 12.71 2.07
C LEU A 391 -15.52 13.38 0.87
N ALA A 392 -14.75 13.79 -0.13
CA ALA A 392 -15.28 14.40 -1.35
C ALA A 392 -16.00 13.38 -2.24
N GLU A 393 -15.45 12.18 -2.37
CA GLU A 393 -15.91 11.15 -3.32
C GLU A 393 -17.05 10.28 -2.78
N GLN A 394 -17.08 10.00 -1.47
CA GLN A 394 -17.98 9.04 -0.84
C GLN A 394 -18.74 9.65 0.36
N GLY A 395 -18.55 10.94 0.60
CA GLY A 395 -19.19 11.67 1.70
C GLY A 395 -18.67 11.26 3.08
N VAL A 396 -19.36 11.77 4.12
CA VAL A 396 -19.03 11.48 5.53
C VAL A 396 -18.94 9.99 5.83
N PRO A 397 -19.88 9.12 5.39
CA PRO A 397 -19.78 7.71 5.73
C PRO A 397 -18.55 7.03 5.15
N GLY A 398 -18.14 7.38 3.91
CA GLY A 398 -16.93 6.83 3.28
C GLY A 398 -15.66 7.20 4.06
N MET A 399 -15.52 8.47 4.42
CA MET A 399 -14.42 8.94 5.26
C MET A 399 -14.42 8.25 6.63
N LEU A 400 -15.57 8.17 7.31
CA LEU A 400 -15.67 7.54 8.63
C LEU A 400 -15.32 6.06 8.60
N LEU A 401 -15.70 5.33 7.55
CA LEU A 401 -15.34 3.92 7.38
C LEU A 401 -13.82 3.76 7.17
N PHE A 402 -13.17 4.62 6.40
CA PHE A 402 -11.71 4.63 6.26
C PHE A 402 -11.01 4.97 7.59
N VAL A 403 -11.48 5.99 8.31
CA VAL A 403 -11.00 6.33 9.66
C VAL A 403 -11.21 5.18 10.64
N THR A 404 -12.30 4.41 10.51
CA THR A 404 -12.54 3.22 11.33
C THR A 404 -11.50 2.13 11.07
N ILE A 405 -11.04 1.93 9.81
CA ILE A 405 -9.93 1.03 9.47
C ILE A 405 -8.67 1.48 10.24
N PHE A 406 -8.37 2.77 10.23
CA PHE A 406 -7.23 3.34 10.96
C PHE A 406 -7.33 3.11 12.47
N ILE A 407 -8.44 3.54 13.09
CA ILE A 407 -8.66 3.40 14.54
C ILE A 407 -8.60 1.94 14.96
N TYR A 408 -9.24 1.05 14.21
CA TYR A 408 -9.23 -0.37 14.54
C TYR A 408 -7.83 -1.00 14.37
N SER A 409 -7.02 -0.53 13.42
CA SER A 409 -5.61 -0.92 13.29
C SER A 409 -4.82 -0.57 14.56
N ILE A 410 -5.04 0.64 15.10
CA ILE A 410 -4.41 1.07 16.36
C ILE A 410 -4.84 0.16 17.52
N ILE A 411 -6.15 0.00 17.72
CA ILE A 411 -6.70 -0.80 18.82
C ILE A 411 -6.17 -2.24 18.75
N LEU A 412 -6.21 -2.84 17.56
CA LEU A 412 -5.76 -4.22 17.35
C LEU A 412 -4.24 -4.32 17.56
N GLY A 413 -3.45 -3.40 17.02
CA GLY A 413 -1.99 -3.37 17.17
C GLY A 413 -1.57 -3.33 18.66
N PHE A 414 -2.14 -2.43 19.45
CA PHE A 414 -1.88 -2.36 20.89
C PHE A 414 -2.34 -3.63 21.62
N LYS A 415 -3.55 -4.10 21.36
CA LYS A 415 -4.09 -5.32 21.96
C LYS A 415 -3.17 -6.52 21.73
N LEU A 416 -2.76 -6.74 20.48
CA LEU A 416 -1.92 -7.87 20.10
C LEU A 416 -0.51 -7.75 20.68
N PHE A 417 0.09 -6.56 20.65
CA PHE A 417 1.42 -6.33 21.19
C PHE A 417 1.50 -6.66 22.68
N TYR A 418 0.52 -6.25 23.48
CA TYR A 418 0.50 -6.54 24.92
C TYR A 418 0.10 -7.98 25.23
N ALA A 419 -0.73 -8.61 24.39
CA ALA A 419 -1.13 -10.01 24.53
C ALA A 419 -0.01 -10.98 24.12
N ALA A 420 0.91 -10.58 23.23
CA ALA A 420 1.95 -11.43 22.71
C ALA A 420 2.97 -11.80 23.80
N LYS A 421 3.11 -13.09 24.09
CA LYS A 421 4.08 -13.64 25.08
C LYS A 421 5.45 -13.89 24.43
N GLU A 422 5.48 -14.35 23.18
CA GLU A 422 6.70 -14.66 22.45
C GLU A 422 7.34 -13.38 21.88
N LYS A 423 8.66 -13.25 22.03
CA LYS A 423 9.40 -12.10 21.50
C LYS A 423 9.23 -11.94 20.00
N GLU A 424 9.22 -13.06 19.26
CA GLU A 424 9.07 -13.06 17.80
C GLU A 424 7.72 -12.48 17.36
N HIS A 425 6.61 -12.93 17.99
CA HIS A 425 5.28 -12.39 17.73
C HIS A 425 5.18 -10.90 18.02
N ARG A 426 5.76 -10.48 19.16
CA ARG A 426 5.77 -9.06 19.56
C ARG A 426 6.52 -8.19 18.56
N VAL A 427 7.67 -8.68 18.07
CA VAL A 427 8.48 -7.98 17.05
C VAL A 427 7.70 -7.87 15.72
N ILE A 428 7.07 -8.95 15.25
CA ILE A 428 6.28 -8.93 14.03
C ILE A 428 5.12 -7.92 14.16
N ILE A 429 4.35 -7.99 15.25
CA ILE A 429 3.21 -7.11 15.48
C ILE A 429 3.61 -5.64 15.49
N ILE A 430 4.65 -5.28 16.26
CA ILE A 430 5.07 -3.88 16.35
C ILE A 430 5.61 -3.38 15.01
N SER A 431 6.35 -4.20 14.27
CA SER A 431 6.91 -3.82 12.97
C SER A 431 5.83 -3.47 11.95
N VAL A 432 4.82 -4.34 11.78
CA VAL A 432 3.74 -4.09 10.82
C VAL A 432 2.80 -2.99 11.29
N PHE A 433 2.55 -2.91 12.58
CA PHE A 433 1.71 -1.86 13.15
C PHE A 433 2.33 -0.47 12.94
N LEU A 434 3.63 -0.33 13.24
CA LEU A 434 4.34 0.94 13.00
C LEU A 434 4.47 1.25 11.52
N GLY A 435 4.64 0.25 10.65
CA GLY A 435 4.61 0.42 9.20
C GLY A 435 3.25 0.92 8.70
N LEU A 436 2.13 0.39 9.21
CA LEU A 436 0.80 0.92 8.94
C LEU A 436 0.64 2.35 9.44
N LEU A 437 1.13 2.63 10.64
CA LEU A 437 1.04 3.96 11.24
C LEU A 437 1.79 5.01 10.39
N THR A 438 2.99 4.68 9.87
CA THR A 438 3.71 5.59 8.97
C THR A 438 2.85 5.94 7.75
N TYR A 439 2.16 4.95 7.16
CA TYR A 439 1.28 5.20 6.04
C TYR A 439 0.05 6.05 6.43
N PHE A 440 -0.61 5.76 7.54
CA PHE A 440 -1.76 6.55 8.00
C PHE A 440 -1.39 8.02 8.27
N VAL A 441 -0.20 8.28 8.85
CA VAL A 441 0.30 9.64 9.04
C VAL A 441 0.64 10.30 7.70
N HIS A 442 1.34 9.59 6.81
CA HIS A 442 1.66 10.08 5.48
C HIS A 442 0.40 10.35 4.65
N GLY A 443 -0.62 9.52 4.79
CA GLY A 443 -1.92 9.60 4.13
C GLY A 443 -2.75 10.84 4.49
N THR A 444 -2.36 11.61 5.51
CA THR A 444 -2.98 12.94 5.74
C THR A 444 -2.63 13.93 4.63
N LEU A 445 -1.44 13.77 4.03
CA LEU A 445 -0.84 14.69 3.05
C LEU A 445 -0.78 14.14 1.63
N ASN A 446 -1.07 12.83 1.43
CA ASN A 446 -1.02 12.15 0.14
C ASN A 446 -1.98 10.95 0.11
N ASN A 447 -2.23 10.39 -1.09
CA ASN A 447 -3.06 9.18 -1.27
C ASN A 447 -2.42 8.27 -2.34
N TYR A 448 -2.08 7.03 -1.97
CA TYR A 448 -1.38 6.06 -2.82
C TYR A 448 -1.97 4.65 -2.76
N LEU A 449 -3.11 4.44 -2.05
CA LEU A 449 -3.75 3.12 -2.01
C LEU A 449 -4.41 2.72 -3.33
N ASP A 450 -4.39 3.56 -4.34
CA ASP A 450 -4.75 3.27 -5.72
C ASP A 450 -3.60 2.62 -6.51
N THR A 451 -2.37 2.63 -5.97
CA THR A 451 -1.19 2.01 -6.57
C THR A 451 -0.85 0.68 -5.90
N ASP A 452 -0.24 -0.24 -6.64
CA ASP A 452 0.24 -1.52 -6.11
C ASP A 452 1.33 -1.33 -5.05
N LYS A 453 2.22 -0.34 -5.23
CA LYS A 453 3.36 -0.04 -4.34
C LYS A 453 2.95 0.13 -2.88
N ALA A 454 1.87 0.87 -2.63
CA ALA A 454 1.38 1.12 -1.29
C ALA A 454 0.32 0.10 -0.85
N SER A 455 -0.57 -0.33 -1.76
CA SER A 455 -1.68 -1.22 -1.43
C SER A 455 -1.23 -2.62 -1.02
N VAL A 456 -0.20 -3.18 -1.67
CA VAL A 456 0.32 -4.51 -1.33
C VAL A 456 0.81 -4.58 0.11
N PRO A 457 1.74 -3.72 0.58
CA PRO A 457 2.15 -3.75 1.98
C PRO A 457 1.03 -3.31 2.93
N PHE A 458 0.21 -2.32 2.60
CA PHE A 458 -0.86 -1.86 3.46
C PHE A 458 -1.86 -2.98 3.81
N TRP A 459 -2.44 -3.62 2.80
CA TRP A 459 -3.38 -4.72 3.02
C TRP A 459 -2.69 -5.97 3.55
N GLY A 460 -1.44 -6.22 3.15
CA GLY A 460 -0.62 -7.30 3.71
C GLY A 460 -0.35 -7.14 5.20
N PHE A 461 -0.03 -5.94 5.67
CA PHE A 461 0.20 -5.65 7.09
C PHE A 461 -1.08 -5.81 7.91
N ILE A 462 -2.23 -5.35 7.40
CA ILE A 462 -3.53 -5.62 8.03
C ILE A 462 -3.80 -7.14 8.08
N GLY A 463 -3.53 -7.86 6.99
CA GLY A 463 -3.63 -9.32 6.94
C GLY A 463 -2.76 -10.02 7.97
N ILE A 464 -1.53 -9.53 8.20
CA ILE A 464 -0.63 -10.05 9.26
C ILE A 464 -1.24 -9.81 10.64
N LEU A 465 -1.76 -8.62 10.95
CA LEU A 465 -2.39 -8.36 12.25
C LEU A 465 -3.57 -9.29 12.50
N VAL A 466 -4.42 -9.53 11.49
CA VAL A 466 -5.55 -10.47 11.58
C VAL A 466 -5.06 -11.91 11.76
N ALA A 467 -4.04 -12.33 11.04
CA ALA A 467 -3.44 -13.66 11.21
C ALA A 467 -2.83 -13.85 12.60
N MET A 468 -2.16 -12.82 13.13
CA MET A 468 -1.61 -12.85 14.50
C MET A 468 -2.72 -13.00 15.54
N ASP A 469 -3.84 -12.29 15.41
CA ASP A 469 -4.99 -12.45 16.33
C ASP A 469 -5.59 -13.86 16.24
N LEU A 470 -5.88 -14.36 15.04
CA LEU A 470 -6.64 -15.59 14.84
C LEU A 470 -5.84 -16.87 15.04
N PHE A 471 -4.58 -16.90 14.60
CA PHE A 471 -3.82 -18.15 14.46
C PHE A 471 -2.64 -18.27 15.40
N HIS A 472 -2.06 -17.16 15.85
CA HIS A 472 -0.82 -17.19 16.63
C HIS A 472 -1.04 -16.87 18.11
N LEU A 473 -2.01 -16.04 18.46
CA LEU A 473 -2.30 -15.66 19.86
C LEU A 473 -3.47 -16.44 20.45
N ARG A 474 -4.63 -16.55 19.77
CA ARG A 474 -5.81 -17.25 20.30
C ARG A 474 -5.66 -18.77 20.40
N LYS A 475 -4.85 -19.38 19.52
CA LYS A 475 -4.68 -20.85 19.49
C LYS A 475 -4.10 -21.42 20.79
N LYS A 476 -3.31 -20.64 21.56
CA LYS A 476 -2.75 -21.08 22.85
C LYS A 476 -3.75 -21.05 24.00
N GLU A 477 -4.79 -20.21 23.96
CA GLU A 477 -5.80 -20.16 25.04
C GLU A 477 -6.68 -21.42 25.04
N VAL A 478 -7.04 -21.93 23.86
CA VAL A 478 -7.87 -23.15 23.74
C VAL A 478 -7.09 -24.40 24.19
N SER A 479 -5.79 -24.49 23.94
CA SER A 479 -4.99 -25.64 24.38
C SER A 479 -4.70 -25.65 25.90
N VAL A 480 -4.64 -24.49 26.53
CA VAL A 480 -4.45 -24.38 27.98
C VAL A 480 -5.75 -24.73 28.72
N THR A 481 -6.90 -24.31 28.19
CA THR A 481 -8.20 -24.60 28.82
C THR A 481 -8.59 -26.07 28.67
N SER A 482 -8.17 -26.77 27.60
CA SER A 482 -8.42 -28.21 27.44
C SER A 482 -7.56 -29.08 28.36
N ASN A 483 -6.33 -28.63 28.71
CA ASN A 483 -5.49 -29.36 29.65
C ASN A 483 -5.87 -29.13 31.11
N THR A 484 -6.51 -28.01 31.46
CA THR A 484 -7.02 -27.74 32.81
C THR A 484 -8.37 -28.39 33.11
N LEU A 485 -9.05 -28.94 32.10
CA LEU A 485 -10.28 -29.72 32.28
C LEU A 485 -10.05 -31.23 32.28
N GLN A 486 -8.79 -31.69 32.15
CA GLN A 486 -8.37 -33.12 32.22
C GLN A 486 -7.57 -33.46 33.48
N GLU A 487 -7.30 -32.50 34.37
CA GLU A 487 -6.81 -32.69 35.72
C GLU A 487 -7.97 -32.49 36.72
#